data_8c7f46b38d6a2d17bb484be13404fdcf
#
_entry.id   8c7f46b38d6a2d17bb484be13404fdcf
#
_cell.length_a   1.000
_cell.length_b   1.000
_cell.length_c   1.000
_cell.angle_alpha   90.00
_cell.angle_beta   90.00
_cell.angle_gamma   90.00
#
_symmetry.space_group_name_H-M   'P 1'
#
loop_
_entity.id
_entity.type
_entity.pdbx_description
1 polymer ?
#
loop_
_entity_poly.entity_id
_entity_poly.type
_entity_poly.pdbx_seq_one_letter_code
_entity_poly.pdbx_strand_id
1 'polypeptide(L)'
;MAVRRLGILMHGVTGRMGANQHLARSIAAIRAEGGVLLANGDRVMPDPILVGRNEDKLAQLAKAHGLSRVSSNLEACLADRNDTVFFDAATTQMRPALLAKAIAAGKHVYCEKPVATNLEAAMAIVRQAKAAGIKHGVVQDKLFLPGLRKLKMLIDSGFLGRLLAVRGEFGYWVFEGDLQPAQRPSWNYRGEDGGGIILDMLCHWRYVLDNTFGSVTSVSCLGATHIPERIDEAGNRYKATADDAAYATFQLAGGVIAHFNSSWATRVRRDDLLTLHVDGTHGSAVAGLQDVVCQQRMATPKPVWNPDVKQSINFYQGWQPVPDTQSFDNGFKLQWEAFIRHVTAGTPYTWDLLEGAKGVQLVECALKSWKERRWIDVPELKV
;
A
#
# COMPACT_ATOMS: atom_id res chain seq x y z
N MET A 1 -16.38 31.07 3.52
CA MET A 1 -15.61 29.88 3.08
C MET A 1 -14.51 30.36 2.17
N ALA A 2 -13.28 30.30 2.60
CA ALA A 2 -12.12 30.66 1.77
C ALA A 2 -11.60 29.45 1.00
N VAL A 3 -11.06 29.69 -0.19
CA VAL A 3 -10.34 28.69 -0.97
C VAL A 3 -8.86 29.02 -0.88
N ARG A 4 -8.09 28.11 -0.28
CA ARG A 4 -6.63 28.24 -0.11
C ARG A 4 -5.92 27.40 -1.15
N ARG A 5 -4.95 27.94 -1.86
CA ARG A 5 -4.08 27.21 -2.76
C ARG A 5 -3.06 26.37 -1.96
N LEU A 6 -2.82 25.14 -2.40
CA LEU A 6 -1.70 24.31 -1.93
C LEU A 6 -0.85 23.89 -3.13
N GLY A 7 0.33 24.47 -3.27
CA GLY A 7 1.28 24.11 -4.32
C GLY A 7 1.93 22.74 -4.04
N ILE A 8 1.90 21.85 -5.03
CA ILE A 8 2.39 20.47 -4.94
C ILE A 8 3.34 20.17 -6.10
N LEU A 9 4.59 19.89 -5.83
CA LEU A 9 5.52 19.34 -6.80
C LEU A 9 5.26 17.84 -6.97
N MET A 10 4.77 17.42 -8.13
CA MET A 10 4.47 16.00 -8.40
C MET A 10 5.55 15.39 -9.29
N HIS A 11 6.46 14.62 -8.71
CA HIS A 11 7.55 13.94 -9.39
C HIS A 11 7.19 12.46 -9.67
N GLY A 12 7.70 11.92 -10.80
CA GLY A 12 7.42 10.51 -11.18
C GLY A 12 6.04 10.28 -11.78
N VAL A 13 5.30 11.34 -12.12
CA VAL A 13 3.90 11.27 -12.59
C VAL A 13 3.75 10.74 -14.02
N THR A 14 4.82 10.57 -14.79
CA THR A 14 4.77 9.90 -16.11
C THR A 14 4.73 8.38 -16.02
N GLY A 15 4.98 7.82 -14.84
CA GLY A 15 4.80 6.39 -14.54
C GLY A 15 3.35 6.03 -14.24
N ARG A 16 2.98 4.76 -14.44
CA ARG A 16 1.60 4.25 -14.31
C ARG A 16 0.93 4.63 -12.97
N MET A 17 1.62 4.46 -11.85
CA MET A 17 1.08 4.80 -10.52
C MET A 17 0.92 6.31 -10.37
N GLY A 18 1.96 7.07 -10.70
CA GLY A 18 1.93 8.53 -10.63
C GLY A 18 0.83 9.14 -11.51
N ALA A 19 0.72 8.72 -12.78
CA ALA A 19 -0.29 9.23 -13.70
C ALA A 19 -1.71 8.83 -13.29
N ASN A 20 -1.95 7.53 -13.07
CA ASN A 20 -3.31 7.02 -12.92
C ASN A 20 -3.86 7.20 -11.51
N GLN A 21 -3.07 6.83 -10.48
CA GLN A 21 -3.59 6.84 -9.11
C GLN A 21 -3.43 8.22 -8.46
N HIS A 22 -2.23 8.80 -8.53
CA HIS A 22 -1.96 10.05 -7.82
C HIS A 22 -2.43 11.29 -8.56
N LEU A 23 -2.22 11.35 -9.86
CA LEU A 23 -2.66 12.52 -10.63
C LEU A 23 -4.14 12.41 -10.99
N ALA A 24 -4.52 11.45 -11.83
CA ALA A 24 -5.86 11.38 -12.40
C ALA A 24 -6.94 11.12 -11.35
N ARG A 25 -6.79 10.01 -10.59
CA ARG A 25 -7.81 9.54 -9.63
C ARG A 25 -7.74 10.20 -8.26
N SER A 26 -6.72 11.01 -8.00
CA SER A 26 -6.59 11.73 -6.73
C SER A 26 -6.56 13.24 -6.94
N ILE A 27 -5.46 13.84 -7.32
CA ILE A 27 -5.31 15.31 -7.36
C ILE A 27 -6.28 15.94 -8.36
N ALA A 28 -6.44 15.41 -9.58
CA ALA A 28 -7.39 15.94 -10.55
C ALA A 28 -8.84 15.75 -10.08
N ALA A 29 -9.18 14.61 -9.48
CA ALA A 29 -10.51 14.36 -8.91
C ALA A 29 -10.81 15.33 -7.76
N ILE A 30 -9.91 15.52 -6.81
CA ILE A 30 -10.04 16.49 -5.72
C ILE A 30 -10.26 17.91 -6.27
N ARG A 31 -9.53 18.29 -7.32
CA ARG A 31 -9.73 19.61 -7.97
C ARG A 31 -11.11 19.75 -8.60
N ALA A 32 -11.59 18.71 -9.30
CA ALA A 32 -12.90 18.69 -9.92
C ALA A 32 -14.04 18.81 -8.88
N GLU A 33 -13.84 18.30 -7.67
CA GLU A 33 -14.77 18.39 -6.53
C GLU A 33 -14.68 19.73 -5.77
N GLY A 34 -13.84 20.65 -6.22
CA GLY A 34 -13.67 21.96 -5.62
C GLY A 34 -12.69 21.99 -4.43
N GLY A 35 -11.81 21.00 -4.32
CA GLY A 35 -10.78 20.92 -3.28
C GLY A 35 -11.19 20.19 -2.01
N VAL A 36 -10.24 20.01 -1.09
CA VAL A 36 -10.45 19.31 0.19
C VAL A 36 -11.14 20.21 1.20
N LEU A 37 -12.26 19.77 1.73
CA LEU A 37 -12.99 20.47 2.79
C LEU A 37 -12.28 20.32 4.14
N LEU A 38 -12.07 21.42 4.83
CA LEU A 38 -11.55 21.50 6.19
C LEU A 38 -12.68 21.61 7.22
N ALA A 39 -12.37 21.29 8.49
CA ALA A 39 -13.35 21.34 9.59
C ALA A 39 -13.95 22.75 9.83
N ASN A 40 -13.22 23.82 9.50
CA ASN A 40 -13.70 25.20 9.61
C ASN A 40 -14.56 25.68 8.42
N GLY A 41 -14.84 24.80 7.45
CA GLY A 41 -15.60 25.11 6.25
C GLY A 41 -14.79 25.68 5.08
N ASP A 42 -13.50 26.01 5.27
CA ASP A 42 -12.61 26.40 4.19
C ASP A 42 -12.28 25.21 3.27
N ARG A 43 -11.83 25.49 2.06
CA ARG A 43 -11.37 24.49 1.12
C ARG A 43 -9.90 24.68 0.77
N VAL A 44 -9.20 23.57 0.57
CA VAL A 44 -7.82 23.55 0.07
C VAL A 44 -7.81 23.05 -1.36
N MET A 45 -7.40 23.89 -2.29
CA MET A 45 -7.29 23.57 -3.70
C MET A 45 -5.86 23.13 -4.03
N PRO A 46 -5.62 21.85 -4.33
CA PRO A 46 -4.31 21.40 -4.81
C PRO A 46 -3.95 22.09 -6.13
N ASP A 47 -2.75 22.64 -6.21
CA ASP A 47 -2.23 23.25 -7.43
C ASP A 47 -0.91 22.55 -7.82
N PRO A 48 -1.00 21.44 -8.59
CA PRO A 48 0.15 20.65 -8.93
C PRO A 48 1.03 21.30 -10.00
N ILE A 49 2.34 21.16 -9.86
CA ILE A 49 3.31 21.26 -10.93
C ILE A 49 3.85 19.86 -11.24
N LEU A 50 3.74 19.41 -12.48
CA LEU A 50 4.24 18.11 -12.90
C LEU A 50 5.73 18.22 -13.22
N VAL A 51 6.54 17.41 -12.52
CA VAL A 51 8.01 17.49 -12.62
C VAL A 51 8.58 16.19 -13.16
N GLY A 52 9.46 16.27 -14.17
CA GLY A 52 10.11 15.10 -14.74
C GLY A 52 10.97 15.44 -15.96
N ARG A 53 11.68 14.44 -16.50
CA ARG A 53 12.69 14.64 -17.56
C ARG A 53 12.14 14.89 -18.97
N ASN A 54 10.92 14.45 -19.26
CA ASN A 54 10.31 14.53 -20.58
C ASN A 54 9.18 15.55 -20.59
N GLU A 55 9.48 16.76 -21.05
CA GLU A 55 8.54 17.89 -21.06
C GLU A 55 7.33 17.64 -21.95
N ASP A 56 7.46 16.98 -23.10
CA ASP A 56 6.35 16.69 -23.99
C ASP A 56 5.33 15.76 -23.31
N LYS A 57 5.80 14.70 -22.65
CA LYS A 57 4.93 13.80 -21.88
C LYS A 57 4.26 14.53 -20.72
N LEU A 58 4.97 15.41 -20.02
CA LEU A 58 4.42 16.22 -18.94
C LEU A 58 3.35 17.19 -19.46
N ALA A 59 3.61 17.86 -20.58
CA ALA A 59 2.67 18.80 -21.19
C ALA A 59 1.39 18.09 -21.67
N GLN A 60 1.52 16.92 -22.29
CA GLN A 60 0.39 16.08 -22.70
C GLN A 60 -0.44 15.66 -21.49
N LEU A 61 0.22 15.20 -20.43
CA LEU A 61 -0.45 14.76 -19.20
C LEU A 61 -1.14 15.94 -18.49
N ALA A 62 -0.48 17.09 -18.41
CA ALA A 62 -1.06 18.32 -17.85
C ALA A 62 -2.33 18.73 -18.62
N LYS A 63 -2.24 18.79 -19.95
CA LYS A 63 -3.39 19.12 -20.82
C LYS A 63 -4.54 18.17 -20.63
N ALA A 64 -4.29 16.86 -20.52
CA ALA A 64 -5.32 15.84 -20.31
C ALA A 64 -6.13 16.03 -19.02
N HIS A 65 -5.54 16.69 -18.01
CA HIS A 65 -6.15 16.94 -16.71
C HIS A 65 -6.43 18.41 -16.40
N GLY A 66 -6.41 19.28 -17.41
CA GLY A 66 -6.70 20.72 -17.23
C GLY A 66 -5.68 21.44 -16.36
N LEU A 67 -4.39 21.01 -16.42
CA LEU A 67 -3.29 21.61 -15.69
C LEU A 67 -2.39 22.39 -16.65
N SER A 68 -1.69 23.41 -16.13
CA SER A 68 -0.81 24.27 -16.94
C SER A 68 0.64 24.26 -16.47
N ARG A 69 0.93 23.72 -15.28
CA ARG A 69 2.25 23.83 -14.64
C ARG A 69 3.06 22.55 -14.87
N VAL A 70 4.14 22.67 -15.62
CA VAL A 70 5.09 21.58 -15.89
C VAL A 70 6.52 22.11 -15.78
N SER A 71 7.47 21.25 -15.44
CA SER A 71 8.90 21.61 -15.42
C SER A 71 9.80 20.37 -15.55
N SER A 72 10.91 20.54 -16.25
CA SER A 72 12.02 19.59 -16.25
C SER A 72 13.12 19.92 -15.22
N ASN A 73 13.04 21.08 -14.58
CA ASN A 73 14.01 21.55 -13.60
C ASN A 73 13.50 21.36 -12.16
N LEU A 74 13.84 20.21 -11.56
CA LEU A 74 13.47 19.90 -10.19
C LEU A 74 14.03 20.90 -9.17
N GLU A 75 15.30 21.33 -9.34
CA GLU A 75 15.96 22.22 -8.38
C GLU A 75 15.27 23.60 -8.34
N ALA A 76 14.91 24.15 -9.51
CA ALA A 76 14.13 25.39 -9.56
C ALA A 76 12.76 25.24 -8.89
N CYS A 77 12.08 24.10 -9.11
CA CYS A 77 10.80 23.83 -8.44
C CYS A 77 10.96 23.70 -6.93
N LEU A 78 12.01 23.05 -6.44
CA LEU A 78 12.29 22.93 -5.01
C LEU A 78 12.60 24.29 -4.35
N ALA A 79 13.19 25.23 -5.11
CA ALA A 79 13.49 26.60 -4.62
C ALA A 79 12.23 27.49 -4.51
N ASP A 80 11.14 27.18 -5.24
CA ASP A 80 9.91 27.98 -5.19
C ASP A 80 9.18 27.78 -3.86
N ARG A 81 9.09 28.84 -3.06
CA ARG A 81 8.43 28.83 -1.74
C ARG A 81 6.90 28.70 -1.79
N ASN A 82 6.29 28.93 -2.97
CA ASN A 82 4.84 28.81 -3.14
C ASN A 82 4.39 27.35 -3.27
N ASP A 83 5.29 26.44 -3.61
CA ASP A 83 5.02 25.01 -3.68
C ASP A 83 5.61 24.32 -2.45
N THR A 84 4.74 24.01 -1.50
CA THR A 84 5.15 23.59 -0.15
C THR A 84 5.19 22.08 0.05
N VAL A 85 4.58 21.31 -0.87
CA VAL A 85 4.55 19.84 -0.81
C VAL A 85 5.35 19.26 -1.96
N PHE A 86 6.18 18.27 -1.69
CA PHE A 86 6.84 17.42 -2.67
C PHE A 86 6.26 16.01 -2.63
N PHE A 87 5.78 15.52 -3.76
CA PHE A 87 5.33 14.15 -3.93
C PHE A 87 6.25 13.37 -4.86
N ASP A 88 6.60 12.13 -4.46
CA ASP A 88 7.43 11.25 -5.28
C ASP A 88 6.76 9.90 -5.58
N ALA A 89 6.62 9.59 -6.88
CA ALA A 89 6.24 8.29 -7.41
C ALA A 89 7.28 7.73 -8.41
N ALA A 90 8.54 8.17 -8.30
CA ALA A 90 9.66 7.62 -9.07
C ALA A 90 10.06 6.22 -8.58
N THR A 91 11.11 5.65 -9.17
CA THR A 91 11.64 4.35 -8.75
C THR A 91 12.18 4.41 -7.32
N THR A 92 12.08 3.29 -6.61
CA THR A 92 12.49 3.20 -5.19
C THR A 92 13.95 3.57 -4.98
N GLN A 93 14.84 3.23 -5.93
CA GLN A 93 16.27 3.54 -5.85
C GLN A 93 16.56 5.05 -5.83
N MET A 94 15.76 5.85 -6.54
CA MET A 94 15.95 7.30 -6.60
C MET A 94 15.34 8.02 -5.39
N ARG A 95 14.33 7.43 -4.77
CA ARG A 95 13.47 8.08 -3.78
C ARG A 95 14.21 8.67 -2.60
N PRO A 96 15.16 7.98 -1.91
CA PRO A 96 15.85 8.56 -0.76
C PRO A 96 16.57 9.87 -1.09
N ALA A 97 17.27 9.93 -2.23
CA ALA A 97 17.97 11.15 -2.65
C ALA A 97 17.00 12.29 -2.99
N LEU A 98 15.88 11.99 -3.63
CA LEU A 98 14.85 12.98 -3.97
C LEU A 98 14.16 13.52 -2.71
N LEU A 99 13.80 12.66 -1.76
CA LEU A 99 13.21 13.08 -0.49
C LEU A 99 14.19 13.92 0.33
N ALA A 100 15.48 13.55 0.40
CA ALA A 100 16.50 14.33 1.10
C ALA A 100 16.61 15.75 0.54
N LYS A 101 16.61 15.92 -0.79
CA LYS A 101 16.61 17.24 -1.44
C LYS A 101 15.36 18.06 -1.09
N ALA A 102 14.19 17.43 -1.14
CA ALA A 102 12.93 18.10 -0.80
C ALA A 102 12.88 18.52 0.67
N ILE A 103 13.34 17.66 1.57
CA ILE A 103 13.44 17.96 3.02
C ILE A 103 14.41 19.14 3.26
N ALA A 104 15.59 19.11 2.61
CA ALA A 104 16.57 20.20 2.73
C ALA A 104 16.03 21.53 2.19
N ALA A 105 15.12 21.50 1.19
CA ALA A 105 14.40 22.66 0.67
C ALA A 105 13.18 23.07 1.55
N GLY A 106 12.97 22.43 2.71
CA GLY A 106 11.87 22.73 3.63
C GLY A 106 10.50 22.31 3.15
N LYS A 107 10.42 21.37 2.18
CA LYS A 107 9.12 20.88 1.69
C LYS A 107 8.55 19.83 2.62
N HIS A 108 7.23 19.84 2.80
CA HIS A 108 6.51 18.68 3.28
C HIS A 108 6.61 17.56 2.23
N VAL A 109 6.76 16.31 2.66
CA VAL A 109 6.98 15.21 1.71
C VAL A 109 5.90 14.14 1.81
N TYR A 110 5.45 13.67 0.66
CA TYR A 110 4.56 12.52 0.51
C TYR A 110 5.12 11.61 -0.58
N CYS A 111 5.18 10.30 -0.36
CA CYS A 111 5.82 9.44 -1.35
C CYS A 111 5.14 8.06 -1.46
N GLU A 112 5.38 7.43 -2.61
CA GLU A 112 5.06 6.03 -2.81
C GLU A 112 5.88 5.10 -1.90
N LYS A 113 5.32 3.93 -1.64
CA LYS A 113 6.06 2.84 -1.01
C LYS A 113 6.91 2.06 -2.06
N PRO A 114 7.97 1.36 -1.65
CA PRO A 114 8.71 1.49 -0.40
C PRO A 114 9.43 2.83 -0.28
N VAL A 115 9.63 3.31 0.93
CA VAL A 115 10.33 4.60 1.18
C VAL A 115 11.77 4.56 0.68
N ALA A 116 12.43 3.40 0.79
CA ALA A 116 13.80 3.16 0.35
C ALA A 116 13.97 1.68 0.00
N THR A 117 15.12 1.31 -0.55
CA THR A 117 15.49 -0.07 -0.88
C THR A 117 16.02 -0.86 0.31
N ASN A 118 16.41 -0.17 1.41
CA ASN A 118 16.88 -0.77 2.65
C ASN A 118 16.50 0.08 3.86
N LEU A 119 16.53 -0.54 5.04
CA LEU A 119 16.10 0.09 6.29
C LEU A 119 17.00 1.24 6.71
N GLU A 120 18.31 1.16 6.49
CA GLU A 120 19.25 2.22 6.85
C GLU A 120 18.90 3.53 6.13
N ALA A 121 18.71 3.46 4.80
CA ALA A 121 18.32 4.60 3.99
C ALA A 121 16.93 5.13 4.38
N ALA A 122 15.95 4.24 4.66
CA ALA A 122 14.63 4.62 5.13
C ALA A 122 14.72 5.40 6.45
N MET A 123 15.45 4.88 7.44
CA MET A 123 15.62 5.54 8.75
C MET A 123 16.43 6.84 8.66
N ALA A 124 17.36 6.96 7.72
CA ALA A 124 18.07 8.22 7.48
C ALA A 124 17.09 9.32 7.04
N ILE A 125 16.16 9.03 6.12
CA ILE A 125 15.12 9.96 5.68
C ILE A 125 14.15 10.30 6.82
N VAL A 126 13.73 9.32 7.63
CA VAL A 126 12.88 9.57 8.81
C VAL A 126 13.55 10.57 9.76
N ARG A 127 14.84 10.36 10.09
CA ARG A 127 15.59 11.28 10.97
C ARG A 127 15.72 12.68 10.37
N GLN A 128 15.99 12.79 9.07
CA GLN A 128 16.08 14.08 8.39
C GLN A 128 14.75 14.84 8.43
N ALA A 129 13.63 14.16 8.13
CA ALA A 129 12.30 14.76 8.17
C ALA A 129 11.92 15.24 9.59
N LYS A 130 12.22 14.42 10.60
CA LYS A 130 12.02 14.80 12.02
C LYS A 130 12.86 16.02 12.41
N ALA A 131 14.15 16.04 12.07
CA ALA A 131 15.05 17.14 12.37
C ALA A 131 14.63 18.44 11.67
N ALA A 132 14.10 18.36 10.45
CA ALA A 132 13.57 19.50 9.70
C ALA A 132 12.20 19.99 10.18
N GLY A 133 11.51 19.23 11.03
CA GLY A 133 10.17 19.58 11.56
C GLY A 133 9.09 19.66 10.48
N ILE A 134 9.28 19.01 9.34
CA ILE A 134 8.32 19.00 8.24
C ILE A 134 7.19 17.98 8.45
N LYS A 135 6.06 18.18 7.79
CA LYS A 135 5.01 17.16 7.68
C LYS A 135 5.42 16.15 6.62
N HIS A 136 5.17 14.87 6.88
CA HIS A 136 5.57 13.80 5.97
C HIS A 136 4.60 12.63 6.00
N GLY A 137 4.54 11.88 4.90
CA GLY A 137 3.66 10.73 4.75
C GLY A 137 4.15 9.76 3.69
N VAL A 138 3.65 8.54 3.78
CA VAL A 138 3.87 7.46 2.81
C VAL A 138 2.54 6.85 2.39
N VAL A 139 2.47 6.38 1.15
CA VAL A 139 1.28 5.72 0.61
C VAL A 139 1.03 4.39 1.32
N GLN A 140 -0.17 4.25 1.88
CA GLN A 140 -0.70 3.03 2.50
C GLN A 140 -2.15 2.80 2.04
N ASP A 141 -2.34 2.78 0.74
CA ASP A 141 -3.62 2.79 0.02
C ASP A 141 -4.58 1.67 0.43
N LYS A 142 -4.07 0.49 0.78
CA LYS A 142 -4.92 -0.65 1.10
C LYS A 142 -5.75 -0.46 2.37
N LEU A 143 -5.30 0.36 3.31
CA LEU A 143 -6.10 0.70 4.50
C LEU A 143 -7.40 1.44 4.17
N PHE A 144 -7.48 2.01 2.98
CA PHE A 144 -8.65 2.77 2.51
C PHE A 144 -9.55 1.95 1.57
N LEU A 145 -9.20 0.69 1.27
CA LEU A 145 -10.06 -0.20 0.49
C LEU A 145 -11.35 -0.49 1.24
N PRO A 146 -12.51 -0.50 0.55
CA PRO A 146 -13.81 -0.72 1.19
C PRO A 146 -13.87 -1.97 2.06
N GLY A 147 -13.37 -3.11 1.55
CA GLY A 147 -13.33 -4.37 2.30
C GLY A 147 -12.51 -4.27 3.59
N LEU A 148 -11.33 -3.64 3.55
CA LEU A 148 -10.49 -3.48 4.74
C LEU A 148 -11.11 -2.50 5.75
N ARG A 149 -11.78 -1.45 5.28
CA ARG A 149 -12.49 -0.50 6.17
C ARG A 149 -13.68 -1.14 6.86
N LYS A 150 -14.48 -1.95 6.15
CA LYS A 150 -15.56 -2.73 6.73
C LYS A 150 -15.03 -3.75 7.75
N LEU A 151 -13.94 -4.46 7.41
CA LEU A 151 -13.29 -5.40 8.33
C LEU A 151 -12.80 -4.70 9.59
N LYS A 152 -12.14 -3.55 9.45
CA LYS A 152 -11.67 -2.74 10.60
C LYS A 152 -12.84 -2.30 11.48
N MET A 153 -13.95 -1.90 10.89
CA MET A 153 -15.18 -1.56 11.63
C MET A 153 -15.71 -2.74 12.45
N LEU A 154 -15.73 -3.96 11.89
CA LEU A 154 -16.14 -5.17 12.65
C LEU A 154 -15.20 -5.47 13.81
N ILE A 155 -13.89 -5.27 13.62
CA ILE A 155 -12.88 -5.46 14.67
C ILE A 155 -13.07 -4.41 15.78
N ASP A 156 -13.14 -3.14 15.42
CA ASP A 156 -13.26 -2.03 16.38
C ASP A 156 -14.57 -2.04 17.16
N SER A 157 -15.66 -2.55 16.57
CA SER A 157 -16.94 -2.74 17.25
C SER A 157 -16.97 -3.93 18.23
N GLY A 158 -15.89 -4.74 18.26
CA GLY A 158 -15.84 -5.95 19.09
C GLY A 158 -16.64 -7.14 18.54
N PHE A 159 -17.19 -7.05 17.31
CA PHE A 159 -18.00 -8.12 16.70
C PHE A 159 -17.26 -9.46 16.66
N LEU A 160 -15.96 -9.46 16.39
CA LEU A 160 -15.13 -10.67 16.32
C LEU A 160 -14.66 -11.14 17.71
N GLY A 161 -14.76 -10.29 18.75
CA GLY A 161 -14.16 -10.54 20.06
C GLY A 161 -12.62 -10.47 19.99
N ARG A 162 -11.92 -11.29 20.78
CA ARG A 162 -10.47 -11.40 20.70
C ARG A 162 -10.07 -12.13 19.42
N LEU A 163 -9.22 -11.51 18.63
CA LEU A 163 -8.71 -12.11 17.39
C LEU A 163 -7.82 -13.32 17.71
N LEU A 164 -7.93 -14.35 16.89
CA LEU A 164 -7.20 -15.61 17.00
C LEU A 164 -6.18 -15.76 15.88
N ALA A 165 -6.66 -15.68 14.64
CA ALA A 165 -5.83 -15.87 13.46
C ALA A 165 -6.33 -15.07 12.27
N VAL A 166 -5.40 -14.77 11.35
CA VAL A 166 -5.66 -14.14 10.05
C VAL A 166 -4.99 -14.97 8.96
N ARG A 167 -5.74 -15.30 7.91
CA ARG A 167 -5.20 -15.97 6.72
C ARG A 167 -5.44 -15.08 5.52
N GLY A 168 -4.35 -14.70 4.82
CA GLY A 168 -4.37 -13.84 3.65
C GLY A 168 -3.96 -14.59 2.39
N GLU A 169 -4.72 -14.45 1.32
CA GLU A 169 -4.42 -14.94 -0.01
C GLU A 169 -4.42 -13.77 -0.99
N PHE A 170 -3.30 -13.55 -1.69
CA PHE A 170 -3.16 -12.49 -2.68
C PHE A 170 -2.49 -13.00 -3.95
N GLY A 171 -2.99 -12.54 -5.08
CA GLY A 171 -2.33 -12.68 -6.36
C GLY A 171 -3.16 -13.37 -7.41
N TYR A 172 -2.65 -13.37 -8.63
CA TYR A 172 -3.25 -14.00 -9.78
C TYR A 172 -2.26 -14.09 -10.96
N TRP A 173 -2.61 -14.96 -11.93
CA TRP A 173 -1.75 -15.44 -13.01
C TRP A 173 -1.41 -14.44 -14.12
N VAL A 174 -2.04 -13.30 -14.22
CA VAL A 174 -1.78 -12.31 -15.29
C VAL A 174 -0.36 -11.74 -15.26
N PHE A 175 0.41 -12.07 -14.25
CA PHE A 175 1.80 -11.65 -14.08
C PHE A 175 2.81 -12.78 -14.33
N GLU A 176 2.41 -13.92 -14.92
CA GLU A 176 3.32 -15.03 -15.21
C GLU A 176 4.42 -14.65 -16.20
N GLY A 177 4.06 -14.27 -17.41
CA GLY A 177 5.02 -13.73 -18.38
C GLY A 177 5.91 -14.78 -19.07
N ASP A 178 5.55 -16.06 -19.04
CA ASP A 178 6.29 -17.19 -19.64
C ASP A 178 5.89 -17.50 -21.08
N LEU A 179 4.63 -17.26 -21.43
CA LEU A 179 4.08 -17.46 -22.77
C LEU A 179 4.02 -16.17 -23.58
N GLN A 180 3.87 -15.05 -22.91
CA GLN A 180 3.81 -13.70 -23.48
C GLN A 180 4.28 -12.69 -22.41
N PRO A 181 4.61 -11.44 -22.78
CA PRO A 181 4.97 -10.43 -21.80
C PRO A 181 3.92 -10.31 -20.69
N ALA A 182 4.37 -10.28 -19.45
CA ALA A 182 3.49 -10.07 -18.32
C ALA A 182 2.84 -8.68 -18.35
N GLN A 183 1.70 -8.50 -17.68
CA GLN A 183 1.08 -7.17 -17.54
C GLN A 183 1.87 -6.23 -16.61
N ARG A 184 2.87 -6.74 -15.88
CA ARG A 184 3.84 -5.95 -15.14
C ARG A 184 5.14 -5.81 -15.94
N PRO A 185 5.81 -4.66 -15.86
CA PRO A 185 7.12 -4.47 -16.48
C PRO A 185 8.15 -5.49 -15.98
N SER A 186 9.04 -5.92 -16.87
CA SER A 186 10.03 -6.98 -16.64
C SER A 186 10.98 -6.70 -15.48
N TRP A 187 11.25 -5.45 -15.14
CA TRP A 187 12.08 -5.09 -13.98
C TRP A 187 11.53 -5.63 -12.65
N ASN A 188 10.20 -5.85 -12.54
CA ASN A 188 9.60 -6.42 -11.32
C ASN A 188 10.09 -7.84 -11.02
N TYR A 189 10.64 -8.54 -12.01
CA TYR A 189 11.12 -9.90 -11.90
C TYR A 189 12.64 -10.01 -11.90
N ARG A 190 13.33 -8.87 -11.79
CA ARG A 190 14.80 -8.78 -11.71
C ARG A 190 15.20 -8.24 -10.34
N GLY A 191 15.94 -9.05 -9.58
CA GLY A 191 16.40 -8.67 -8.23
C GLY A 191 17.36 -7.48 -8.24
N GLU A 192 18.21 -7.41 -9.26
CA GLU A 192 19.15 -6.29 -9.51
C GLU A 192 18.43 -4.95 -9.76
N ASP A 193 17.21 -4.99 -10.29
CA ASP A 193 16.38 -3.80 -10.53
C ASP A 193 15.47 -3.45 -9.32
N GLY A 194 15.59 -4.19 -8.22
CA GLY A 194 14.74 -4.04 -7.04
C GLY A 194 13.36 -4.66 -7.21
N GLY A 195 13.24 -5.70 -8.03
CA GLY A 195 12.04 -6.50 -8.18
C GLY A 195 11.84 -7.50 -7.02
N GLY A 196 10.73 -8.24 -7.10
CA GLY A 196 10.35 -9.29 -6.15
C GLY A 196 9.06 -9.01 -5.42
N ILE A 197 8.25 -10.07 -5.24
CA ILE A 197 6.95 -9.94 -4.57
C ILE A 197 7.11 -9.73 -3.06
N ILE A 198 8.19 -10.22 -2.45
CA ILE A 198 8.51 -9.96 -1.05
C ILE A 198 8.66 -8.46 -0.84
N LEU A 199 9.47 -7.79 -1.66
CA LEU A 199 9.67 -6.34 -1.58
C LEU A 199 8.37 -5.58 -1.88
N ASP A 200 7.63 -5.98 -2.91
CA ASP A 200 6.42 -5.28 -3.33
C ASP A 200 5.29 -5.45 -2.31
N MET A 201 5.05 -6.69 -1.83
CA MET A 201 3.84 -6.99 -1.04
C MET A 201 4.03 -6.94 0.46
N LEU A 202 5.20 -7.29 1.02
CA LEU A 202 5.34 -7.28 2.47
C LEU A 202 5.35 -5.87 3.07
N CYS A 203 5.75 -4.85 2.29
CA CYS A 203 5.51 -3.46 2.68
C CYS A 203 4.03 -3.16 2.88
N HIS A 204 3.14 -3.71 2.03
CA HIS A 204 1.69 -3.58 2.19
C HIS A 204 1.19 -4.38 3.39
N TRP A 205 1.63 -5.62 3.53
CA TRP A 205 1.17 -6.47 4.65
C TRP A 205 1.62 -5.91 5.99
N ARG A 206 2.78 -5.25 6.07
CA ARG A 206 3.22 -4.61 7.32
C ARG A 206 2.19 -3.62 7.82
N TYR A 207 1.80 -2.65 7.02
CA TYR A 207 0.88 -1.64 7.49
C TYR A 207 -0.57 -2.15 7.63
N VAL A 208 -0.97 -3.15 6.81
CA VAL A 208 -2.28 -3.80 6.98
C VAL A 208 -2.33 -4.54 8.31
N LEU A 209 -1.30 -5.32 8.64
CA LEU A 209 -1.23 -6.05 9.90
C LEU A 209 -1.19 -5.08 11.10
N ASP A 210 -0.25 -4.13 11.10
CA ASP A 210 -0.04 -3.21 12.21
C ASP A 210 -1.29 -2.35 12.52
N ASN A 211 -2.00 -1.89 11.49
CA ASN A 211 -3.16 -1.00 11.68
C ASN A 211 -4.48 -1.76 11.92
N THR A 212 -4.54 -3.06 11.61
CA THR A 212 -5.82 -3.79 11.64
C THR A 212 -5.84 -4.88 12.70
N PHE A 213 -4.74 -5.62 12.89
CA PHE A 213 -4.73 -6.85 13.69
C PHE A 213 -3.75 -6.82 14.88
N GLY A 214 -2.78 -5.93 14.84
CA GLY A 214 -1.73 -5.77 15.85
C GLY A 214 -0.34 -5.73 15.25
N SER A 215 0.60 -5.13 15.96
CA SER A 215 1.98 -4.92 15.48
C SER A 215 2.69 -6.25 15.25
N VAL A 216 3.38 -6.37 14.12
CA VAL A 216 4.21 -7.52 13.78
C VAL A 216 5.41 -7.58 14.72
N THR A 217 5.61 -8.70 15.41
CA THR A 217 6.72 -8.95 16.35
C THR A 217 7.78 -9.91 15.82
N SER A 218 7.38 -10.86 14.97
CA SER A 218 8.31 -11.75 14.29
C SER A 218 7.75 -12.28 12.97
N VAL A 219 8.62 -12.78 12.09
CA VAL A 219 8.26 -13.30 10.77
C VAL A 219 9.04 -14.56 10.44
N SER A 220 8.35 -15.53 9.82
CA SER A 220 8.94 -16.66 9.09
C SER A 220 8.47 -16.57 7.65
N CYS A 221 9.38 -16.53 6.69
CA CYS A 221 9.07 -16.36 5.27
C CYS A 221 9.86 -17.32 4.40
N LEU A 222 9.19 -17.83 3.37
CA LEU A 222 9.81 -18.53 2.24
C LEU A 222 9.46 -17.78 0.96
N GLY A 223 10.46 -17.44 0.18
CA GLY A 223 10.29 -16.94 -1.18
C GLY A 223 10.45 -18.06 -2.20
N ALA A 224 9.92 -17.84 -3.40
CA ALA A 224 10.13 -18.72 -4.54
C ALA A 224 10.11 -17.94 -5.86
N THR A 225 10.83 -18.45 -6.87
CA THR A 225 10.73 -18.04 -8.26
C THR A 225 10.13 -19.20 -9.02
N HIS A 226 8.80 -19.27 -9.09
CA HIS A 226 8.08 -20.38 -9.72
C HIS A 226 8.16 -20.35 -11.24
N ILE A 227 8.26 -19.15 -11.82
CA ILE A 227 8.43 -18.92 -13.25
C ILE A 227 9.83 -18.35 -13.51
N PRO A 228 10.86 -19.23 -13.70
CA PRO A 228 12.24 -18.79 -13.80
C PRO A 228 12.61 -18.16 -15.14
N GLU A 229 11.85 -18.42 -16.20
CA GLU A 229 12.05 -17.85 -17.54
C GLU A 229 10.82 -17.07 -17.96
N ARG A 230 11.02 -15.86 -18.43
CA ARG A 230 9.95 -14.92 -18.80
C ARG A 230 10.26 -14.22 -20.11
N ILE A 231 9.27 -13.52 -20.66
CA ILE A 231 9.38 -12.72 -21.88
C ILE A 231 9.25 -11.24 -21.49
N ASP A 232 10.18 -10.42 -21.95
CA ASP A 232 10.17 -8.97 -21.70
C ASP A 232 9.23 -8.23 -22.69
N GLU A 233 9.13 -6.92 -22.55
CA GLU A 233 8.28 -6.06 -23.37
C GLU A 233 8.66 -6.03 -24.85
N ALA A 234 9.90 -6.40 -25.17
CA ALA A 234 10.40 -6.51 -26.55
C ALA A 234 10.24 -7.91 -27.14
N GLY A 235 9.70 -8.87 -26.37
CA GLY A 235 9.52 -10.24 -26.78
C GLY A 235 10.74 -11.15 -26.55
N ASN A 236 11.79 -10.68 -25.88
CA ASN A 236 12.99 -11.46 -25.61
C ASN A 236 12.81 -12.30 -24.33
N ARG A 237 13.31 -13.54 -24.38
CA ARG A 237 13.38 -14.38 -23.19
C ARG A 237 14.48 -13.91 -22.25
N TYR A 238 14.19 -13.92 -20.96
CA TYR A 238 15.16 -13.62 -19.91
C TYR A 238 14.93 -14.49 -18.67
N LYS A 239 15.97 -14.64 -17.85
CA LYS A 239 15.89 -15.35 -16.58
C LYS A 239 15.42 -14.38 -15.50
N ALA A 240 14.33 -14.74 -14.81
CA ALA A 240 13.88 -14.02 -13.61
C ALA A 240 14.85 -14.30 -12.45
N THR A 241 15.28 -13.25 -11.77
CA THR A 241 16.22 -13.30 -10.64
C THR A 241 15.55 -12.90 -9.33
N ALA A 242 14.31 -12.37 -9.39
CA ALA A 242 13.52 -12.01 -8.23
C ALA A 242 12.46 -13.09 -7.92
N ASP A 243 11.98 -13.08 -6.68
CA ASP A 243 10.88 -13.92 -6.22
C ASP A 243 9.55 -13.48 -6.83
N ASP A 244 8.69 -14.46 -7.20
CA ASP A 244 7.33 -14.25 -7.69
C ASP A 244 6.26 -14.85 -6.77
N ALA A 245 6.69 -15.51 -5.69
CA ALA A 245 5.84 -15.98 -4.62
C ALA A 245 6.49 -15.80 -3.24
N ALA A 246 5.67 -15.50 -2.24
CA ALA A 246 6.05 -15.35 -0.84
C ALA A 246 5.02 -16.06 0.05
N TYR A 247 5.51 -16.90 0.94
CA TYR A 247 4.74 -17.64 1.94
C TYR A 247 5.24 -17.21 3.32
N ALA A 248 4.45 -16.38 4.01
CA ALA A 248 4.90 -15.74 5.23
C ALA A 248 3.94 -15.97 6.41
N THR A 249 4.49 -16.30 7.57
CA THR A 249 3.78 -16.36 8.83
C THR A 249 4.32 -15.30 9.78
N PHE A 250 3.43 -14.59 10.45
CA PHE A 250 3.74 -13.50 11.36
C PHE A 250 3.16 -13.78 12.73
N GLN A 251 3.92 -13.49 13.78
CA GLN A 251 3.38 -13.29 15.12
C GLN A 251 3.08 -11.81 15.32
N LEU A 252 1.91 -11.53 15.88
CA LEU A 252 1.47 -10.16 16.16
C LEU A 252 1.38 -9.95 17.67
N ALA A 253 1.49 -8.71 18.09
CA ALA A 253 1.19 -8.33 19.46
C ALA A 253 -0.21 -8.76 19.84
N GLY A 254 -0.41 -9.26 21.08
CA GLY A 254 -1.69 -9.84 21.52
C GLY A 254 -1.89 -11.31 21.17
N GLY A 255 -0.88 -11.98 20.58
CA GLY A 255 -0.89 -13.43 20.34
C GLY A 255 -1.64 -13.86 19.08
N VAL A 256 -1.99 -12.93 18.19
CA VAL A 256 -2.60 -13.25 16.90
C VAL A 256 -1.54 -13.84 15.97
N ILE A 257 -1.90 -14.92 15.26
CA ILE A 257 -1.06 -15.50 14.20
C ILE A 257 -1.64 -15.10 12.84
N ALA A 258 -0.82 -14.51 11.98
CA ALA A 258 -1.20 -14.19 10.62
C ALA A 258 -0.37 -15.03 9.63
N HIS A 259 -1.03 -15.58 8.60
CA HIS A 259 -0.38 -16.33 7.52
C HIS A 259 -0.83 -15.77 6.18
N PHE A 260 0.14 -15.32 5.36
CA PHE A 260 -0.14 -14.70 4.07
C PHE A 260 0.62 -15.39 2.94
N ASN A 261 -0.12 -15.81 1.94
CA ASN A 261 0.41 -16.24 0.65
C ASN A 261 0.26 -15.10 -0.36
N SER A 262 1.33 -14.79 -1.04
CA SER A 262 1.33 -13.78 -2.12
C SER A 262 1.99 -14.40 -3.35
N SER A 263 1.32 -14.40 -4.49
CA SER A 263 1.88 -15.02 -5.71
C SER A 263 1.40 -14.31 -6.98
N TRP A 264 2.33 -14.16 -7.93
CA TRP A 264 2.03 -13.66 -9.28
C TRP A 264 1.75 -14.77 -10.29
N ALA A 265 1.76 -16.03 -9.83
CA ALA A 265 1.57 -17.23 -10.68
C ALA A 265 0.41 -18.11 -10.22
N THR A 266 -0.50 -17.59 -9.37
CA THR A 266 -1.60 -18.38 -8.78
C THR A 266 -2.87 -18.27 -9.60
N ARG A 267 -3.54 -19.41 -9.87
CA ARG A 267 -4.92 -19.48 -10.36
C ARG A 267 -5.88 -19.08 -9.22
N VAL A 268 -6.85 -18.24 -9.54
CA VAL A 268 -7.82 -17.75 -8.55
C VAL A 268 -9.10 -18.57 -8.63
N ARG A 269 -9.47 -19.21 -7.52
CA ARG A 269 -10.80 -19.78 -7.30
C ARG A 269 -11.35 -19.27 -5.95
N ARG A 270 -11.51 -18.00 -5.87
CA ARG A 270 -12.09 -17.25 -4.78
C ARG A 270 -12.74 -16.00 -5.36
N ASP A 271 -13.53 -15.29 -4.59
CA ASP A 271 -14.34 -14.17 -5.08
C ASP A 271 -13.51 -12.94 -5.47
N ASP A 272 -12.28 -12.82 -4.95
CA ASP A 272 -11.43 -11.66 -5.21
C ASP A 272 -9.95 -12.06 -5.31
N LEU A 273 -9.10 -11.19 -5.86
CA LEU A 273 -7.66 -11.40 -5.92
C LEU A 273 -6.95 -11.22 -4.55
N LEU A 274 -7.59 -10.59 -3.60
CA LEU A 274 -7.24 -10.56 -2.18
C LEU A 274 -8.37 -11.15 -1.36
N THR A 275 -8.05 -12.05 -0.46
CA THR A 275 -8.99 -12.57 0.54
C THR A 275 -8.31 -12.63 1.89
N LEU A 276 -8.95 -12.04 2.91
CA LEU A 276 -8.52 -12.10 4.30
C LEU A 276 -9.59 -12.84 5.12
N HIS A 277 -9.25 -14.03 5.61
CA HIS A 277 -10.06 -14.75 6.61
C HIS A 277 -9.59 -14.36 7.99
N VAL A 278 -10.50 -13.90 8.83
CA VAL A 278 -10.23 -13.47 10.20
C VAL A 278 -11.11 -14.24 11.16
N ASP A 279 -10.49 -14.95 12.08
CA ASP A 279 -11.19 -15.72 13.12
C ASP A 279 -11.00 -15.04 14.47
N GLY A 280 -12.11 -14.91 15.20
CA GLY A 280 -12.15 -14.37 16.56
C GLY A 280 -12.99 -15.24 17.51
N THR A 281 -12.99 -14.90 18.79
CA THR A 281 -13.72 -15.67 19.81
C THR A 281 -15.24 -15.55 19.73
N HIS A 282 -15.75 -14.47 19.11
CA HIS A 282 -17.18 -14.19 19.00
C HIS A 282 -17.72 -14.32 17.58
N GLY A 283 -16.87 -14.40 16.58
CA GLY A 283 -17.25 -14.53 15.19
C GLY A 283 -16.06 -14.53 14.26
N SER A 284 -16.34 -14.66 12.96
CA SER A 284 -15.35 -14.63 11.89
C SER A 284 -15.79 -13.68 10.78
N ALA A 285 -14.83 -13.23 9.98
CA ALA A 285 -15.08 -12.41 8.79
C ALA A 285 -14.20 -12.87 7.62
N VAL A 286 -14.71 -12.69 6.40
CA VAL A 286 -13.95 -12.86 5.15
C VAL A 286 -14.06 -11.56 4.37
N ALA A 287 -12.93 -10.91 4.16
CA ALA A 287 -12.83 -9.63 3.46
C ALA A 287 -12.08 -9.77 2.15
N GLY A 288 -12.62 -9.20 1.08
CA GLY A 288 -11.95 -8.94 -0.19
C GLY A 288 -11.50 -7.48 -0.31
N LEU A 289 -11.30 -7.01 -1.54
CA LEU A 289 -10.99 -5.59 -1.81
C LEU A 289 -12.19 -4.68 -1.54
N GLN A 290 -13.40 -5.16 -1.83
CA GLN A 290 -14.64 -4.38 -1.79
C GLN A 290 -15.60 -4.91 -0.72
N ASP A 291 -15.79 -6.22 -0.67
CA ASP A 291 -16.84 -6.86 0.08
C ASP A 291 -16.32 -7.57 1.34
N VAL A 292 -17.20 -7.70 2.32
CA VAL A 292 -16.97 -8.46 3.54
C VAL A 292 -18.22 -9.27 3.87
N VAL A 293 -18.01 -10.53 4.24
CA VAL A 293 -19.03 -11.34 4.88
C VAL A 293 -18.58 -11.70 6.28
N CYS A 294 -19.53 -11.81 7.21
CA CYS A 294 -19.24 -12.16 8.59
C CYS A 294 -20.23 -13.19 9.13
N GLN A 295 -19.80 -13.92 10.16
CA GLN A 295 -20.63 -14.90 10.84
C GLN A 295 -20.39 -14.81 12.34
N GLN A 296 -21.46 -14.68 13.12
CA GLN A 296 -21.38 -14.76 14.57
C GLN A 296 -21.25 -16.21 15.03
N ARG A 297 -20.55 -16.42 16.13
CA ARG A 297 -20.40 -17.74 16.75
C ARG A 297 -21.74 -18.41 17.05
N MET A 298 -22.72 -17.65 17.55
CA MET A 298 -24.05 -18.18 17.90
C MET A 298 -24.89 -18.55 16.67
N ALA A 299 -24.61 -17.97 15.52
CA ALA A 299 -25.25 -18.27 14.24
C ALA A 299 -24.51 -19.33 13.43
N THR A 300 -23.40 -19.89 13.96
CA THR A 300 -22.61 -20.89 13.26
C THR A 300 -23.32 -22.24 13.26
N PRO A 301 -23.57 -22.88 12.09
CA PRO A 301 -24.10 -24.22 12.01
C PRO A 301 -23.22 -25.24 12.75
N LYS A 302 -23.83 -26.22 13.39
CA LYS A 302 -23.12 -27.26 14.16
C LYS A 302 -23.04 -28.54 13.34
N PRO A 303 -21.92 -28.82 12.63
CA PRO A 303 -21.75 -30.09 11.93
C PRO A 303 -21.54 -31.24 12.91
N VAL A 304 -21.93 -32.43 12.47
CA VAL A 304 -21.54 -33.66 13.17
C VAL A 304 -20.19 -34.10 12.64
N TRP A 305 -19.23 -34.32 13.53
CA TRP A 305 -17.92 -34.85 13.13
C TRP A 305 -18.02 -36.32 12.76
N ASN A 306 -18.09 -36.61 11.48
CA ASN A 306 -17.99 -37.97 10.95
C ASN A 306 -17.30 -37.90 9.58
N PRO A 307 -16.05 -38.35 9.46
CA PRO A 307 -15.29 -38.27 8.18
C PRO A 307 -15.81 -39.23 7.11
N ASP A 308 -16.56 -40.28 7.50
CA ASP A 308 -17.07 -41.28 6.58
C ASP A 308 -18.42 -40.87 5.92
N VAL A 309 -19.00 -39.77 6.37
CA VAL A 309 -20.29 -39.28 5.86
C VAL A 309 -20.12 -37.86 5.30
N LYS A 310 -20.59 -37.67 4.07
CA LYS A 310 -20.62 -36.34 3.48
C LYS A 310 -21.45 -35.39 4.31
N GLN A 311 -20.90 -34.24 4.66
CA GLN A 311 -21.62 -33.20 5.37
C GLN A 311 -22.84 -32.71 4.58
N SER A 312 -23.99 -32.66 5.23
CA SER A 312 -25.23 -32.09 4.69
C SER A 312 -25.34 -30.58 4.91
N ILE A 313 -24.47 -30.01 5.75
CA ILE A 313 -24.48 -28.60 6.08
C ILE A 313 -23.87 -27.76 4.93
N ASN A 314 -24.55 -26.69 4.60
CA ASN A 314 -23.98 -25.65 3.74
C ASN A 314 -23.10 -24.73 4.60
N PHE A 315 -21.78 -24.81 4.41
CA PHE A 315 -20.80 -23.99 5.15
C PHE A 315 -20.88 -22.49 4.86
N TYR A 316 -21.59 -22.09 3.82
CA TYR A 316 -21.89 -20.67 3.54
C TYR A 316 -23.15 -20.17 4.25
N GLN A 317 -23.93 -21.08 4.86
CA GLN A 317 -25.12 -20.71 5.59
C GLN A 317 -24.77 -19.92 6.87
N GLY A 318 -25.52 -18.86 7.12
CA GLY A 318 -25.29 -18.00 8.30
C GLY A 318 -24.19 -16.94 8.12
N TRP A 319 -23.50 -16.92 6.98
CA TRP A 319 -22.64 -15.79 6.62
C TRP A 319 -23.49 -14.64 6.08
N GLN A 320 -23.28 -13.44 6.63
CA GLN A 320 -24.03 -12.24 6.28
C GLN A 320 -23.12 -11.21 5.60
N PRO A 321 -23.56 -10.59 4.50
CA PRO A 321 -22.82 -9.51 3.90
C PRO A 321 -22.79 -8.29 4.85
N VAL A 322 -21.64 -7.64 4.93
CA VAL A 322 -21.49 -6.36 5.64
C VAL A 322 -21.88 -5.24 4.69
N PRO A 323 -22.95 -4.49 4.97
CA PRO A 323 -23.43 -3.45 4.07
C PRO A 323 -22.45 -2.26 3.99
N ASP A 324 -22.55 -1.49 2.91
CA ASP A 324 -21.88 -0.20 2.82
C ASP A 324 -22.58 0.81 3.73
N THR A 325 -21.87 1.30 4.74
CA THR A 325 -22.39 2.30 5.68
C THR A 325 -22.09 3.74 5.20
N GLN A 326 -21.31 3.87 4.15
CA GLN A 326 -20.90 5.14 3.54
C GLN A 326 -20.48 4.92 2.08
N SER A 327 -20.42 5.99 1.30
CA SER A 327 -19.76 5.96 0.00
C SER A 327 -18.25 5.75 0.19
N PHE A 328 -17.67 4.82 -0.55
CA PHE A 328 -16.23 4.59 -0.58
C PHE A 328 -15.65 5.20 -1.85
N ASP A 329 -14.67 6.05 -1.67
CA ASP A 329 -13.93 6.65 -2.77
C ASP A 329 -12.60 5.92 -3.01
N ASN A 330 -11.86 6.31 -4.04
CA ASN A 330 -10.55 5.75 -4.34
C ASN A 330 -9.59 5.88 -3.13
N GLY A 331 -8.95 4.78 -2.73
CA GLY A 331 -8.10 4.74 -1.54
C GLY A 331 -6.93 5.73 -1.58
N PHE A 332 -6.34 5.96 -2.75
CA PHE A 332 -5.28 6.97 -2.92
C PHE A 332 -5.81 8.39 -2.75
N LYS A 333 -7.00 8.68 -3.28
CA LYS A 333 -7.66 9.99 -3.12
C LYS A 333 -7.93 10.27 -1.65
N LEU A 334 -8.53 9.31 -0.94
CA LEU A 334 -8.84 9.46 0.49
C LEU A 334 -7.58 9.72 1.32
N GLN A 335 -6.49 9.02 1.02
CA GLN A 335 -5.23 9.24 1.71
C GLN A 335 -4.60 10.60 1.35
N TRP A 336 -4.69 11.05 0.09
CA TRP A 336 -4.28 12.40 -0.30
C TRP A 336 -5.07 13.48 0.45
N GLU A 337 -6.37 13.32 0.57
CA GLU A 337 -7.21 14.26 1.34
C GLU A 337 -6.80 14.32 2.82
N ALA A 338 -6.52 13.15 3.42
CA ALA A 338 -6.03 13.08 4.79
C ALA A 338 -4.67 13.79 4.95
N PHE A 339 -3.74 13.57 3.99
CA PHE A 339 -2.44 14.23 4.00
C PHE A 339 -2.54 15.75 3.78
N ILE A 340 -3.40 16.21 2.88
CA ILE A 340 -3.68 17.64 2.66
C ILE A 340 -4.23 18.29 3.94
N ARG A 341 -5.19 17.65 4.62
CA ARG A 341 -5.69 18.14 5.92
C ARG A 341 -4.59 18.18 6.98
N HIS A 342 -3.71 17.19 7.00
CA HIS A 342 -2.56 17.17 7.90
C HIS A 342 -1.62 18.36 7.66
N VAL A 343 -1.23 18.60 6.42
CA VAL A 343 -0.31 19.69 6.06
C VAL A 343 -0.93 21.07 6.36
N THR A 344 -2.22 21.26 6.06
CA THR A 344 -2.84 22.59 6.05
C THR A 344 -3.57 22.95 7.35
N ALA A 345 -4.09 21.94 8.06
CA ALA A 345 -4.87 22.14 9.29
C ALA A 345 -4.28 21.43 10.51
N GLY A 346 -3.14 20.72 10.38
CA GLY A 346 -2.54 20.00 11.50
C GLY A 346 -3.34 18.78 11.97
N THR A 347 -4.29 18.29 11.18
CA THR A 347 -5.07 17.09 11.51
C THR A 347 -4.12 15.92 11.79
N PRO A 348 -4.38 15.08 12.81
CA PRO A 348 -3.56 13.89 13.08
C PRO A 348 -3.40 13.01 11.83
N TYR A 349 -2.20 12.51 11.61
CA TYR A 349 -1.84 11.68 10.47
C TYR A 349 -0.86 10.59 10.92
N THR A 350 -1.25 9.34 10.79
CA THR A 350 -0.51 8.20 11.33
C THR A 350 0.39 7.51 10.31
N TRP A 351 0.19 7.74 9.02
CA TRP A 351 0.90 7.05 7.94
C TRP A 351 2.14 7.84 7.49
N ASP A 352 3.03 8.07 8.42
CA ASP A 352 4.25 8.85 8.23
C ASP A 352 5.41 8.04 7.62
N LEU A 353 6.58 8.67 7.46
CA LEU A 353 7.77 8.00 6.92
C LEU A 353 8.29 6.88 7.82
N LEU A 354 8.05 6.93 9.14
CA LEU A 354 8.42 5.83 10.04
C LEU A 354 7.57 4.59 9.77
N GLU A 355 6.26 4.78 9.53
CA GLU A 355 5.39 3.69 9.10
C GLU A 355 5.84 3.08 7.76
N GLY A 356 6.35 3.92 6.85
CA GLY A 356 6.99 3.44 5.61
C GLY A 356 8.27 2.66 5.86
N ALA A 357 9.12 3.09 6.80
CA ALA A 357 10.33 2.39 7.19
C ALA A 357 10.05 1.04 7.85
N LYS A 358 8.95 0.90 8.62
CA LYS A 358 8.50 -0.41 9.14
C LYS A 358 8.21 -1.40 8.02
N GLY A 359 7.64 -0.93 6.90
CA GLY A 359 7.44 -1.77 5.70
C GLY A 359 8.75 -2.32 5.15
N VAL A 360 9.77 -1.47 5.02
CA VAL A 360 11.11 -1.86 4.56
C VAL A 360 11.77 -2.82 5.56
N GLN A 361 11.64 -2.57 6.87
CA GLN A 361 12.12 -3.47 7.93
C GLN A 361 11.54 -4.88 7.78
N LEU A 362 10.23 -5.00 7.59
CA LEU A 362 9.59 -6.31 7.44
C LEU A 362 10.11 -7.06 6.22
N VAL A 363 10.35 -6.36 5.11
CA VAL A 363 10.95 -6.95 3.90
C VAL A 363 12.33 -7.52 4.21
N GLU A 364 13.22 -6.75 4.86
CA GLU A 364 14.55 -7.23 5.21
C GLU A 364 14.51 -8.42 6.17
N CYS A 365 13.63 -8.39 7.17
CA CYS A 365 13.42 -9.50 8.09
C CYS A 365 12.92 -10.75 7.36
N ALA A 366 12.00 -10.60 6.41
CA ALA A 366 11.46 -11.71 5.63
C ALA A 366 12.50 -12.33 4.69
N LEU A 367 13.28 -11.51 3.99
CA LEU A 367 14.41 -11.97 3.15
C LEU A 367 15.47 -12.69 3.99
N LYS A 368 15.78 -12.17 5.18
CA LYS A 368 16.68 -12.80 6.13
C LYS A 368 16.11 -14.13 6.63
N SER A 369 14.82 -14.20 6.96
CA SER A 369 14.15 -15.44 7.36
C SER A 369 14.25 -16.50 6.26
N TRP A 370 13.99 -16.14 5.02
CA TRP A 370 14.11 -17.03 3.87
C TRP A 370 15.55 -17.56 3.69
N LYS A 371 16.53 -16.66 3.76
CA LYS A 371 17.94 -17.02 3.61
C LYS A 371 18.43 -17.93 4.73
N GLU A 372 18.10 -17.60 6.00
CA GLU A 372 18.59 -18.30 7.20
C GLU A 372 17.71 -19.48 7.62
N ARG A 373 16.54 -19.67 6.98
CA ARG A 373 15.58 -20.75 7.27
C ARG A 373 15.12 -20.79 8.73
N ARG A 374 14.87 -19.62 9.31
CA ARG A 374 14.40 -19.48 10.69
C ARG A 374 13.49 -18.27 10.88
N TRP A 375 12.82 -18.23 12.02
CA TRP A 375 12.09 -17.04 12.47
C TRP A 375 13.05 -15.87 12.71
N ILE A 376 12.61 -14.67 12.36
CA ILE A 376 13.32 -13.41 12.63
C ILE A 376 12.41 -12.50 13.44
N ASP A 377 12.94 -11.99 14.55
CA ASP A 377 12.27 -10.95 15.33
C ASP A 377 12.22 -9.64 14.55
N VAL A 378 11.13 -8.92 14.71
CA VAL A 378 10.90 -7.60 14.10
C VAL A 378 10.87 -6.57 15.24
N PRO A 379 12.01 -5.98 15.61
CA PRO A 379 12.08 -5.05 16.71
C PRO A 379 11.38 -3.74 16.40
N GLU A 380 10.93 -3.05 17.47
CA GLU A 380 10.37 -1.71 17.34
C GLU A 380 11.43 -0.73 16.81
N LEU A 381 11.04 0.08 15.79
CA LEU A 381 11.90 1.16 15.30
C LEU A 381 11.77 2.39 16.19
N LYS A 382 12.92 2.94 16.59
CA LYS A 382 13.03 4.16 17.39
C LYS A 382 13.71 5.27 16.59
N VAL A 383 13.23 6.52 16.73
CA VAL A 383 13.72 7.73 16.02
C VAL A 383 14.22 8.75 17.00
#